data_784a913ab8f28894972378b05e6ba0e6
#
_entry.id   784a913ab8f28894972378b05e6ba0e6
#
_cell.length_a   1.000
_cell.length_b   1.000
_cell.length_c   1.000
_cell.angle_alpha   90.00
_cell.angle_beta   90.00
_cell.angle_gamma   90.00
#
_symmetry.space_group_name_H-M   'P 1'
#
loop_
_entity.id
_entity.type
_entity.pdbx_description
1 polymer ?
#
loop_
_entity_poly.entity_id
_entity_poly.type
_entity_poly.pdbx_seq_one_letter_code
_entity_poly.pdbx_strand_id
1 'polypeptide(L)'
;MTMKMNRRTFLKTTAVTALAVSLSGVLTACGGGSTPPSTTAIALGDFTVNITMVKVNKNETVGAAEYRANMIPTVTVRYNGSGFTACQFKDVFSASVNNLPLKLSNGSEWIAKADILGGRSKTYEPSFQVSDPLYDTFRQGGTPLKIRITLQGQTAEYTVTNTGAISVRRVSE
;
A
#
# COMPACT_ATOMS: atom_id res chain seq x y z
N MET A 1 -28.99 -17.52 47.61
CA MET A 1 -29.08 -16.08 47.30
C MET A 1 -28.86 -15.88 45.80
N THR A 2 -29.95 -15.70 45.04
CA THR A 2 -29.94 -15.56 43.61
C THR A 2 -29.98 -14.06 43.24
N MET A 3 -28.89 -13.52 42.78
CA MET A 3 -28.85 -12.13 42.27
C MET A 3 -29.57 -12.04 40.92
N LYS A 4 -30.75 -11.39 40.92
CA LYS A 4 -31.43 -10.98 39.67
C LYS A 4 -30.68 -9.82 39.05
N MET A 5 -29.95 -10.06 37.98
CA MET A 5 -29.35 -9.00 37.16
C MET A 5 -30.43 -8.25 36.37
N ASN A 6 -30.53 -6.95 36.63
CA ASN A 6 -31.53 -6.08 36.07
C ASN A 6 -31.10 -5.70 34.62
N ARG A 7 -31.98 -5.93 33.64
CA ARG A 7 -31.74 -5.68 32.19
C ARG A 7 -31.38 -4.23 31.84
N ARG A 8 -31.54 -3.31 32.78
CA ARG A 8 -31.19 -1.88 32.55
C ARG A 8 -29.73 -1.53 32.80
N THR A 9 -28.94 -2.41 33.41
CA THR A 9 -27.52 -2.18 33.69
C THR A 9 -26.64 -2.66 32.52
N PHE A 10 -27.17 -3.46 31.59
CA PHE A 10 -26.43 -3.97 30.44
C PHE A 10 -26.27 -2.95 29.29
N LEU A 11 -27.10 -1.90 29.28
CA LEU A 11 -27.11 -0.88 28.20
C LEU A 11 -26.23 0.35 28.47
N LYS A 12 -25.52 0.40 29.59
CA LYS A 12 -24.66 1.57 29.91
C LYS A 12 -23.16 1.34 29.81
N THR A 13 -22.72 0.13 29.43
CA THR A 13 -21.29 -0.19 29.36
C THR A 13 -20.81 -0.52 27.94
N THR A 14 -21.56 -0.14 26.90
CA THR A 14 -21.17 -0.35 25.51
C THR A 14 -21.11 0.98 24.75
N ALA A 15 -20.31 1.90 25.25
CA ALA A 15 -19.94 3.08 24.50
C ALA A 15 -18.46 3.32 24.76
N VAL A 16 -17.68 3.01 23.84
CA VAL A 16 -16.30 3.27 23.45
C VAL A 16 -15.59 1.94 23.15
N THR A 17 -15.85 1.41 21.98
CA THR A 17 -14.88 0.57 21.31
C THR A 17 -14.91 0.93 19.83
N ALA A 18 -13.89 1.68 19.43
CA ALA A 18 -13.26 1.76 18.13
C ALA A 18 -14.06 1.13 16.99
N LEU A 19 -14.51 1.96 16.08
CA LEU A 19 -14.84 1.59 14.71
C LEU A 19 -13.56 1.10 14.01
N ALA A 20 -13.16 -0.12 14.31
CA ALA A 20 -12.38 -0.92 13.39
C ALA A 20 -13.35 -1.37 12.31
N VAL A 21 -13.51 -0.57 11.25
CA VAL A 21 -14.19 -1.00 10.03
C VAL A 21 -13.28 -2.04 9.40
N SER A 22 -13.45 -3.29 9.81
CA SER A 22 -12.96 -4.44 9.08
C SER A 22 -13.82 -4.61 7.83
N LEU A 23 -13.44 -3.96 6.74
CA LEU A 23 -13.89 -4.30 5.40
C LEU A 23 -13.15 -5.60 4.98
N SER A 24 -13.45 -6.69 5.67
CA SER A 24 -13.15 -8.02 5.20
C SER A 24 -14.17 -8.39 4.13
N GLY A 25 -13.92 -7.95 2.90
CA GLY A 25 -14.52 -8.54 1.71
C GLY A 25 -14.01 -9.97 1.59
N VAL A 26 -14.78 -10.93 2.09
CA VAL A 26 -14.55 -12.35 1.94
C VAL A 26 -14.69 -12.70 0.46
N LEU A 27 -13.58 -12.87 -0.23
CA LEU A 27 -13.52 -13.69 -1.43
C LEU A 27 -13.09 -15.10 -0.99
N THR A 28 -14.08 -15.93 -0.73
CA THR A 28 -13.91 -17.37 -0.58
C THR A 28 -13.49 -17.95 -1.93
N ALA A 29 -12.20 -18.19 -2.10
CA ALA A 29 -11.69 -19.10 -3.11
C ALA A 29 -11.03 -20.28 -2.37
N CYS A 30 -11.51 -21.47 -2.64
CA CYS A 30 -11.07 -22.75 -2.12
C CYS A 30 -9.55 -22.97 -2.24
N GLY A 31 -8.93 -23.49 -1.17
CA GLY A 31 -7.64 -24.21 -1.25
C GLY A 31 -6.64 -23.76 -0.19
N GLY A 32 -6.60 -24.49 0.91
CA GLY A 32 -5.52 -24.86 1.80
C GLY A 32 -4.44 -23.83 2.19
N GLY A 33 -4.37 -23.49 3.48
CA GLY A 33 -3.24 -22.79 4.10
C GLY A 33 -3.62 -21.41 4.58
N SER A 34 -4.25 -21.29 5.75
CA SER A 34 -4.62 -20.01 6.36
C SER A 34 -3.42 -19.35 7.04
N THR A 35 -2.66 -18.56 6.27
CA THR A 35 -1.97 -17.43 6.83
C THR A 35 -2.98 -16.28 6.83
N PRO A 36 -3.25 -15.57 7.95
CA PRO A 36 -4.15 -14.43 7.92
C PRO A 36 -3.60 -13.41 6.91
N PRO A 37 -4.43 -12.86 6.00
CA PRO A 37 -3.98 -11.83 5.10
C PRO A 37 -3.51 -10.65 5.95
N SER A 38 -2.21 -10.35 5.91
CA SER A 38 -1.69 -9.11 6.47
C SER A 38 -2.36 -8.00 5.65
N THR A 39 -3.35 -7.32 6.24
CA THR A 39 -4.10 -6.27 5.56
C THR A 39 -3.20 -5.05 5.47
N THR A 40 -2.46 -4.94 4.38
CA THR A 40 -1.70 -3.75 4.02
C THR A 40 -2.60 -2.69 3.35
N ALA A 41 -3.91 -2.90 3.39
CA ALA A 41 -4.87 -1.95 2.85
C ALA A 41 -5.08 -0.76 3.81
N ILE A 42 -5.04 0.46 3.27
CA ILE A 42 -5.25 1.71 4.01
C ILE A 42 -6.17 2.65 3.22
N ALA A 43 -7.04 3.38 3.93
CA ALA A 43 -7.88 4.40 3.33
C ALA A 43 -7.13 5.76 3.28
N LEU A 44 -7.20 6.44 2.13
CA LEU A 44 -6.69 7.79 1.89
C LEU A 44 -7.83 8.62 1.29
N GLY A 45 -8.59 9.31 2.13
CA GLY A 45 -9.84 9.94 1.72
C GLY A 45 -10.82 8.90 1.17
N ASP A 46 -11.32 9.12 -0.05
CA ASP A 46 -12.22 8.20 -0.75
C ASP A 46 -11.50 7.00 -1.39
N PHE A 47 -10.18 6.96 -1.32
CA PHE A 47 -9.39 5.87 -1.88
C PHE A 47 -9.08 4.79 -0.85
N THR A 48 -9.04 3.56 -1.29
CA THR A 48 -8.42 2.44 -0.57
C THR A 48 -7.25 1.96 -1.40
N VAL A 49 -6.06 1.94 -0.81
CA VAL A 49 -4.83 1.49 -1.46
C VAL A 49 -4.23 0.30 -0.74
N ASN A 50 -3.61 -0.60 -1.49
CA ASN A 50 -2.96 -1.78 -0.95
C ASN A 50 -1.73 -2.13 -1.79
N ILE A 51 -0.60 -2.48 -1.14
CA ILE A 51 0.56 -3.08 -1.80
C ILE A 51 0.63 -4.54 -1.40
N THR A 52 0.61 -5.44 -2.37
CA THR A 52 0.62 -6.89 -2.12
C THR A 52 2.00 -7.51 -2.26
N MET A 53 2.82 -6.95 -3.13
CA MET A 53 4.19 -7.43 -3.39
C MET A 53 5.04 -6.36 -4.04
N VAL A 54 6.35 -6.53 -4.01
CA VAL A 54 7.31 -5.75 -4.80
C VAL A 54 8.16 -6.71 -5.63
N LYS A 55 8.07 -6.58 -6.95
CA LYS A 55 8.91 -7.31 -7.90
C LYS A 55 10.23 -6.55 -8.07
N VAL A 56 11.31 -7.26 -8.27
CA VAL A 56 12.61 -6.68 -8.60
C VAL A 56 13.04 -7.19 -9.96
N ASN A 57 13.13 -6.30 -10.95
CA ASN A 57 13.66 -6.61 -12.27
C ASN A 57 15.09 -6.06 -12.34
N LYS A 58 16.05 -6.94 -12.55
CA LYS A 58 17.44 -6.54 -12.79
C LYS A 58 17.64 -6.28 -14.27
N ASN A 59 18.29 -5.17 -14.59
CA ASN A 59 18.82 -4.93 -15.92
C ASN A 59 20.17 -5.65 -16.04
N GLU A 60 20.20 -6.74 -16.80
CA GLU A 60 21.44 -7.50 -17.07
C GLU A 60 22.27 -6.90 -18.20
N THR A 61 21.90 -5.73 -18.75
CA THR A 61 22.64 -5.10 -19.83
C THR A 61 24.00 -4.63 -19.33
N VAL A 62 25.02 -5.40 -19.67
CA VAL A 62 26.42 -5.11 -19.39
C VAL A 62 26.78 -3.79 -20.07
N GLY A 63 27.11 -2.79 -19.31
CA GLY A 63 28.01 -1.75 -19.84
C GLY A 63 27.60 -0.29 -19.73
N ALA A 64 26.40 0.13 -19.29
CA ALA A 64 26.09 1.57 -19.24
C ALA A 64 24.88 2.03 -18.42
N ALA A 65 24.19 1.19 -17.69
CA ALA A 65 23.02 1.66 -16.98
C ALA A 65 23.41 2.21 -15.60
N GLU A 66 23.14 3.49 -15.39
CA GLU A 66 23.19 4.16 -14.08
C GLU A 66 22.33 3.44 -13.02
N TYR A 67 21.39 2.60 -13.47
CA TYR A 67 20.46 1.83 -12.64
C TYR A 67 20.46 0.37 -13.07
N ARG A 68 20.73 -0.54 -12.13
CA ARG A 68 20.77 -1.98 -12.40
C ARG A 68 19.48 -2.72 -12.03
N ALA A 69 18.60 -2.12 -11.26
CA ALA A 69 17.37 -2.76 -10.89
C ALA A 69 16.20 -1.78 -10.93
N ASN A 70 15.00 -2.33 -11.17
CA ASN A 70 13.74 -1.64 -10.97
C ASN A 70 12.96 -2.36 -9.86
N MET A 71 12.52 -1.61 -8.87
CA MET A 71 11.59 -2.06 -7.83
C MET A 71 10.19 -1.69 -8.24
N ILE A 72 9.32 -2.69 -8.41
CA ILE A 72 7.99 -2.54 -9.00
C ILE A 72 6.95 -3.06 -7.99
N PRO A 73 6.37 -2.17 -7.15
CA PRO A 73 5.27 -2.56 -6.28
C PRO A 73 4.00 -2.83 -7.10
N THR A 74 3.27 -3.87 -6.71
CA THR A 74 1.93 -4.16 -7.21
C THR A 74 0.93 -3.44 -6.30
N VAL A 75 0.40 -2.32 -6.78
CA VAL A 75 -0.47 -1.40 -6.04
C VAL A 75 -1.90 -1.53 -6.52
N THR A 76 -2.81 -1.99 -5.68
CA THR A 76 -4.24 -1.98 -5.97
C THR A 76 -4.85 -0.69 -5.43
N VAL A 77 -5.55 0.05 -6.28
CA VAL A 77 -6.27 1.28 -5.94
C VAL A 77 -7.75 1.08 -6.20
N ARG A 78 -8.58 1.39 -5.21
CA ARG A 78 -10.04 1.43 -5.29
C ARG A 78 -10.52 2.83 -4.94
N TYR A 79 -11.51 3.33 -5.66
CA TYR A 79 -12.13 4.63 -5.38
C TYR A 79 -13.59 4.45 -5.01
N ASN A 80 -14.01 4.97 -3.85
CA ASN A 80 -15.35 4.84 -3.30
C ASN A 80 -16.17 6.15 -3.38
N GLY A 81 -15.55 7.24 -3.85
CA GLY A 81 -16.19 8.54 -3.98
C GLY A 81 -16.89 8.77 -5.34
N SER A 82 -17.39 9.98 -5.55
CA SER A 82 -18.09 10.39 -6.77
C SER A 82 -17.32 11.38 -7.65
N GLY A 83 -16.40 12.15 -7.06
CA GLY A 83 -15.68 13.26 -7.72
C GLY A 83 -14.18 13.06 -7.75
N PHE A 84 -13.65 12.25 -8.69
CA PHE A 84 -12.22 12.03 -8.86
C PHE A 84 -11.71 12.65 -10.15
N THR A 85 -10.56 13.33 -10.08
CA THR A 85 -9.79 13.77 -11.24
C THR A 85 -8.63 12.81 -11.46
N ALA A 86 -8.39 12.38 -12.71
CA ALA A 86 -7.25 11.54 -13.03
C ALA A 86 -5.94 12.18 -12.56
N CYS A 87 -4.99 11.38 -12.05
CA CYS A 87 -3.70 11.87 -11.59
C CYS A 87 -2.55 11.06 -12.20
N GLN A 88 -1.40 11.69 -12.39
CA GLN A 88 -0.21 11.02 -12.89
C GLN A 88 0.50 10.26 -11.77
N PHE A 89 1.21 9.20 -12.12
CA PHE A 89 1.97 8.41 -11.15
C PHE A 89 3.00 9.27 -10.39
N LYS A 90 3.65 10.23 -11.06
CA LYS A 90 4.63 11.13 -10.43
C LYS A 90 4.05 11.97 -9.29
N ASP A 91 2.72 12.24 -9.34
CA ASP A 91 2.03 13.05 -8.33
C ASP A 91 1.50 12.18 -7.17
N VAL A 92 1.46 10.87 -7.37
CA VAL A 92 0.89 9.89 -6.42
C VAL A 92 1.96 9.06 -5.75
N PHE A 93 2.96 8.60 -6.50
CA PHE A 93 3.92 7.61 -6.03
C PHE A 93 5.32 8.17 -5.87
N SER A 94 5.92 7.91 -4.72
CA SER A 94 7.36 8.12 -4.49
C SER A 94 7.94 6.96 -3.69
N ALA A 95 9.25 6.73 -3.84
CA ALA A 95 9.93 5.70 -3.07
C ALA A 95 11.34 6.14 -2.67
N SER A 96 11.87 5.53 -1.61
CA SER A 96 13.24 5.76 -1.14
C SER A 96 13.83 4.50 -0.51
N VAL A 97 15.14 4.38 -0.57
CA VAL A 97 15.96 3.43 0.20
C VAL A 97 17.01 4.25 0.93
N ASN A 98 17.21 4.00 2.19
CA ASN A 98 18.14 4.78 3.05
C ASN A 98 17.87 6.30 3.00
N ASN A 99 16.59 6.71 2.94
CA ASN A 99 16.13 8.09 2.75
C ASN A 99 16.59 8.77 1.43
N LEU A 100 17.24 8.04 0.54
CA LEU A 100 17.59 8.53 -0.79
C LEU A 100 16.43 8.23 -1.76
N PRO A 101 15.92 9.25 -2.47
CA PRO A 101 14.78 9.08 -3.37
C PRO A 101 15.16 8.22 -4.57
N LEU A 102 14.22 7.36 -4.98
CA LEU A 102 14.33 6.58 -6.20
C LEU A 102 13.63 7.29 -7.35
N LYS A 103 14.18 7.16 -8.56
CA LYS A 103 13.59 7.73 -9.77
C LYS A 103 12.43 6.87 -10.25
N LEU A 104 11.25 7.47 -10.39
CA LEU A 104 10.09 6.82 -10.99
C LEU A 104 10.23 6.84 -12.51
N SER A 105 10.32 5.66 -13.16
CA SER A 105 10.56 5.54 -14.61
C SER A 105 9.30 5.72 -15.45
N ASN A 106 8.13 5.36 -14.91
CA ASN A 106 6.83 5.47 -15.59
C ASN A 106 5.93 6.57 -14.98
N GLY A 107 6.52 7.66 -14.52
CA GLY A 107 5.80 8.75 -13.84
C GLY A 107 4.74 9.47 -14.70
N SER A 108 4.79 9.33 -16.03
CA SER A 108 3.81 9.89 -16.98
C SER A 108 2.55 9.04 -17.11
N GLU A 109 2.52 7.81 -16.57
CA GLU A 109 1.32 6.98 -16.53
C GLU A 109 0.24 7.59 -15.61
N TRP A 110 -1.01 7.18 -15.82
CA TRP A 110 -2.17 7.76 -15.16
C TRP A 110 -2.95 6.74 -14.35
N ILE A 111 -3.44 7.17 -13.19
CA ILE A 111 -4.60 6.57 -12.54
C ILE A 111 -5.83 7.21 -13.20
N ALA A 112 -6.43 6.48 -14.13
CA ALA A 112 -7.55 7.02 -14.89
C ALA A 112 -8.87 6.82 -14.13
N LYS A 113 -9.75 7.84 -14.19
CA LYS A 113 -11.06 7.80 -13.55
C LYS A 113 -11.90 6.60 -14.00
N ALA A 114 -11.88 6.30 -15.29
CA ALA A 114 -12.67 5.20 -15.89
C ALA A 114 -12.30 3.83 -15.31
N ASP A 115 -11.07 3.66 -14.83
CA ASP A 115 -10.57 2.39 -14.33
C ASP A 115 -11.09 2.04 -12.94
N ILE A 116 -11.36 3.05 -12.10
CA ILE A 116 -11.64 2.87 -10.67
C ILE A 116 -12.97 3.48 -10.22
N LEU A 117 -13.72 4.12 -11.12
CA LEU A 117 -15.03 4.72 -10.82
C LEU A 117 -16.05 3.66 -10.41
N GLY A 118 -16.95 4.03 -9.50
CA GLY A 118 -18.05 3.16 -9.06
C GLY A 118 -17.60 2.02 -8.15
N GLY A 119 -16.54 2.23 -7.37
CA GLY A 119 -16.02 1.24 -6.43
C GLY A 119 -15.21 0.13 -7.08
N ARG A 120 -14.85 0.28 -8.35
CA ARG A 120 -13.94 -0.64 -9.03
C ARG A 120 -12.53 -0.49 -8.46
N SER A 121 -11.76 -1.56 -8.53
CA SER A 121 -10.35 -1.56 -8.21
C SER A 121 -9.52 -1.90 -9.43
N LYS A 122 -8.37 -1.25 -9.56
CA LYS A 122 -7.37 -1.54 -10.58
C LYS A 122 -6.00 -1.65 -9.93
N THR A 123 -5.19 -2.52 -10.51
CA THR A 123 -3.80 -2.71 -10.11
C THR A 123 -2.89 -1.90 -11.01
N TYR A 124 -1.93 -1.22 -10.39
CA TYR A 124 -0.91 -0.40 -11.03
C TYR A 124 0.47 -0.88 -10.60
N GLU A 125 1.46 -0.67 -11.45
CA GLU A 125 2.84 -1.09 -11.22
C GLU A 125 3.80 0.10 -11.43
N PRO A 126 3.88 1.06 -10.49
CA PRO A 126 4.88 2.12 -10.56
C PRO A 126 6.28 1.51 -10.49
N SER A 127 7.18 1.94 -11.38
CA SER A 127 8.51 1.36 -11.52
C SER A 127 9.58 2.33 -11.03
N PHE A 128 10.30 1.95 -9.97
CA PHE A 128 11.33 2.76 -9.34
C PHE A 128 12.72 2.23 -9.67
N GLN A 129 13.53 3.07 -10.32
CA GLN A 129 14.92 2.76 -10.63
C GLN A 129 15.79 2.89 -9.38
N VAL A 130 16.60 1.88 -9.11
CA VAL A 130 17.51 1.84 -7.99
C VAL A 130 18.94 1.60 -8.46
N SER A 131 19.89 2.41 -7.97
CA SER A 131 21.32 2.22 -8.24
C SER A 131 21.85 0.99 -7.49
N ASP A 132 22.95 0.42 -7.96
CA ASP A 132 23.58 -0.74 -7.34
C ASP A 132 23.84 -0.60 -5.85
N PRO A 133 24.47 0.47 -5.35
CA PRO A 133 24.77 0.58 -3.93
C PRO A 133 23.51 0.60 -3.07
N LEU A 134 22.42 1.24 -3.56
CA LEU A 134 21.16 1.27 -2.84
C LEU A 134 20.43 -0.08 -2.89
N TYR A 135 20.50 -0.76 -4.04
CA TYR A 135 19.94 -2.10 -4.15
C TYR A 135 20.65 -3.10 -3.24
N ASP A 136 21.97 -3.06 -3.19
CA ASP A 136 22.76 -3.91 -2.30
C ASP A 136 22.47 -3.62 -0.81
N THR A 137 22.33 -2.34 -0.44
CA THR A 137 21.94 -1.93 0.90
C THR A 137 20.56 -2.51 1.28
N PHE A 138 19.59 -2.42 0.38
CA PHE A 138 18.26 -3.02 0.57
C PHE A 138 18.36 -4.55 0.72
N ARG A 139 19.08 -5.21 -0.19
CA ARG A 139 19.21 -6.68 -0.23
C ARG A 139 19.87 -7.24 1.03
N GLN A 140 20.83 -6.54 1.60
CA GLN A 140 21.51 -6.92 2.84
C GLN A 140 20.63 -6.79 4.09
N GLY A 141 19.45 -6.20 3.98
CA GLY A 141 18.46 -6.12 5.06
C GLY A 141 18.68 -4.96 6.04
N GLY A 142 19.71 -4.15 5.82
CA GLY A 142 20.01 -3.02 6.72
C GLY A 142 19.03 -1.86 6.59
N THR A 143 18.37 -1.72 5.42
CA THR A 143 17.47 -0.59 5.15
C THR A 143 16.29 -1.02 4.30
N PRO A 144 15.05 -0.77 4.75
CA PRO A 144 13.86 -1.11 3.99
C PRO A 144 13.64 -0.15 2.81
N LEU A 145 12.90 -0.64 1.80
CA LEU A 145 12.28 0.20 0.79
C LEU A 145 11.05 0.88 1.42
N LYS A 146 10.99 2.19 1.33
CA LYS A 146 9.81 2.99 1.70
C LYS A 146 9.10 3.45 0.44
N ILE A 147 7.80 3.22 0.36
CA ILE A 147 6.95 3.65 -0.76
C ILE A 147 5.87 4.55 -0.17
N ARG A 148 5.76 5.77 -0.68
CA ARG A 148 4.70 6.70 -0.29
C ARG A 148 3.68 6.80 -1.39
N ILE A 149 2.41 6.79 -0.99
CA ILE A 149 1.25 6.98 -1.85
C ILE A 149 0.46 8.15 -1.30
N THR A 150 0.33 9.21 -2.10
CA THR A 150 -0.40 10.43 -1.75
C THR A 150 -1.62 10.57 -2.64
N LEU A 151 -2.81 10.59 -2.02
CA LEU A 151 -4.08 10.76 -2.70
C LEU A 151 -4.98 11.67 -1.86
N GLN A 152 -5.62 12.64 -2.47
CA GLN A 152 -6.48 13.64 -1.82
C GLN A 152 -5.80 14.32 -0.61
N GLY A 153 -4.51 14.65 -0.73
CA GLY A 153 -3.74 15.29 0.36
C GLY A 153 -3.43 14.39 1.56
N GLN A 154 -3.75 13.10 1.48
CA GLN A 154 -3.42 12.12 2.51
C GLN A 154 -2.32 11.19 2.01
N THR A 155 -1.36 10.89 2.88
CA THR A 155 -0.20 10.06 2.54
C THR A 155 -0.14 8.79 3.38
N ALA A 156 0.06 7.66 2.72
CA ALA A 156 0.46 6.40 3.35
C ALA A 156 1.92 6.10 3.04
N GLU A 157 2.66 5.60 4.01
CA GLU A 157 4.01 5.08 3.86
C GLU A 157 4.02 3.56 4.07
N TYR A 158 4.36 2.85 3.03
CA TYR A 158 4.61 1.41 3.05
C TYR A 158 6.09 1.15 3.29
N THR A 159 6.39 0.25 4.21
CA THR A 159 7.75 -0.22 4.48
C THR A 159 7.86 -1.66 4.03
N VAL A 160 8.78 -1.93 3.11
CA VAL A 160 9.02 -3.25 2.53
C VAL A 160 10.41 -3.71 2.89
N THR A 161 10.52 -4.86 3.54
CA THR A 161 11.82 -5.46 3.88
C THR A 161 12.39 -6.26 2.71
N ASN A 162 13.67 -6.60 2.78
CA ASN A 162 14.33 -7.48 1.82
C ASN A 162 13.74 -8.91 1.78
N THR A 163 13.04 -9.32 2.83
CA THR A 163 12.33 -10.61 2.91
C THR A 163 10.93 -10.54 2.30
N GLY A 164 10.50 -9.37 1.82
CA GLY A 164 9.17 -9.15 1.24
C GLY A 164 8.07 -8.85 2.25
N ALA A 165 8.38 -8.73 3.55
CA ALA A 165 7.38 -8.30 4.52
C ALA A 165 6.99 -6.84 4.28
N ILE A 166 5.68 -6.55 4.30
CA ILE A 166 5.11 -5.24 4.02
C ILE A 166 4.32 -4.77 5.24
N SER A 167 4.60 -3.56 5.68
CA SER A 167 3.81 -2.85 6.68
C SER A 167 3.40 -1.47 6.15
N VAL A 168 2.32 -0.90 6.69
CA VAL A 168 1.81 0.41 6.27
C VAL A 168 1.45 1.27 7.46
N ARG A 169 1.69 2.57 7.33
CA ARG A 169 1.24 3.59 8.27
C ARG A 169 0.73 4.83 7.53
N ARG A 170 -0.17 5.57 8.16
CA ARG A 170 -0.52 6.91 7.69
C ARG A 170 0.58 7.89 8.11
N VAL A 171 0.94 8.79 7.21
CA VAL A 171 1.86 9.89 7.51
C VAL A 171 1.01 11.12 7.77
N SER A 172 1.13 11.71 8.97
CA SER A 172 0.60 13.05 9.27
C SER A 172 1.62 14.07 8.79
N GLU A 173 1.22 15.01 7.97
CA GLU A 173 2.01 16.20 7.66
C GLU A 173 1.91 17.20 8.81
#